data_c45260e9db47184cedb4dcf54819af19
#
_entry.id   c45260e9db47184cedb4dcf54819af19
#
_cell.length_a   1.000
_cell.length_b   1.000
_cell.length_c   1.000
_cell.angle_alpha   90.00
_cell.angle_beta   90.00
_cell.angle_gamma   90.00
#
_symmetry.space_group_name_H-M   'P 1'
#
loop_
_entity.id
_entity.type
_entity.pdbx_description
1 polymer ?
#
loop_
_entity_poly.entity_id
_entity_poly.type
_entity_poly.pdbx_seq_one_letter_code
_entity_poly.pdbx_strand_id
1 'polypeptide(L)'
;MAHNIETMAWTGDKPWHGLGIEVAPDLTPEEMLKAAQLEWTVTKRPAYTLTDPQWHEDVGVMQADGHHFITRDSDNRILSHCGDDYIPIQNEDIFKFFKKFTEAGHMTMDTAGSLRDGAEIWGLAKIAADFKLAGGDEVKGYLLINQPHVAGKAMTIKFTPIRVVCNNTVRYIRSVCCRGSSRSQRA
;
A
#
# COMPACT_ATOMS: atom_id res chain seq x y z
N MET A 1 -11.44 9.34 -11.21
CA MET A 1 -10.45 8.73 -12.13
C MET A 1 -10.23 7.28 -11.74
N ALA A 2 -10.21 6.35 -12.70
CA ALA A 2 -10.15 4.89 -12.41
C ALA A 2 -8.83 4.42 -11.78
N HIS A 3 -7.74 5.18 -11.93
CA HIS A 3 -6.42 4.74 -11.46
C HIS A 3 -6.17 5.07 -9.99
N ASN A 4 -6.59 6.24 -9.52
CA ASN A 4 -6.30 6.80 -8.19
C ASN A 4 -4.81 6.71 -7.79
N ILE A 5 -3.91 6.71 -8.78
CA ILE A 5 -2.47 6.68 -8.58
C ILE A 5 -2.01 8.09 -8.25
N GLU A 6 -1.26 8.24 -7.17
CA GLU A 6 -0.56 9.48 -6.81
C GLU A 6 0.87 9.43 -7.35
N THR A 7 1.63 8.40 -6.97
CA THR A 7 3.00 8.17 -7.43
C THR A 7 3.17 6.72 -7.83
N MET A 8 4.09 6.45 -8.77
CA MET A 8 4.40 5.09 -9.19
C MET A 8 5.78 5.03 -9.86
N ALA A 9 6.52 3.96 -9.59
CA ALA A 9 7.68 3.52 -10.36
C ALA A 9 7.43 2.11 -10.91
N TRP A 10 7.96 1.80 -12.09
CA TRP A 10 7.77 0.52 -12.76
C TRP A 10 9.00 0.13 -13.60
N THR A 11 9.21 -1.18 -13.75
CA THR A 11 10.25 -1.76 -14.60
C THR A 11 9.62 -2.47 -15.80
N GLY A 12 10.35 -2.64 -16.88
CA GLY A 12 9.92 -3.41 -18.05
C GLY A 12 8.76 -2.79 -18.82
N ASP A 13 7.65 -3.51 -19.02
CA ASP A 13 6.56 -3.04 -19.87
C ASP A 13 5.83 -1.84 -19.27
N LYS A 14 5.66 -0.78 -20.09
CA LYS A 14 4.94 0.42 -19.68
C LYS A 14 3.50 0.11 -19.31
N PRO A 15 3.02 0.57 -18.13
CA PRO A 15 1.62 0.42 -17.74
C PRO A 15 0.68 1.06 -18.77
N TRP A 16 -0.47 0.44 -19.01
CA TRP A 16 -1.46 0.88 -20.00
C TRP A 16 -1.95 2.33 -19.85
N HIS A 17 -1.94 2.85 -18.63
CA HIS A 17 -2.35 4.23 -18.32
C HIS A 17 -1.22 5.25 -18.50
N GLY A 18 0.02 4.82 -18.73
CA GLY A 18 1.17 5.68 -18.97
C GLY A 18 1.67 6.50 -17.79
N LEU A 19 1.15 6.27 -16.59
CA LEU A 19 1.54 6.98 -15.36
C LEU A 19 2.77 6.35 -14.71
N GLY A 20 3.47 7.15 -13.89
CA GLY A 20 4.67 6.74 -13.18
C GLY A 20 5.94 6.92 -13.99
N ILE A 21 7.05 6.58 -13.38
CA ILE A 21 8.39 6.65 -13.98
C ILE A 21 8.93 5.25 -14.27
N GLU A 22 9.59 5.11 -15.39
CA GLU A 22 10.34 3.91 -15.73
C GLU A 22 11.67 3.90 -14.97
N VAL A 23 12.03 2.74 -14.43
CA VAL A 23 13.27 2.54 -13.70
C VAL A 23 13.99 1.28 -14.17
N ALA A 24 15.27 1.15 -13.81
CA ALA A 24 16.06 -0.03 -14.13
C ALA A 24 15.46 -1.31 -13.50
N PRO A 25 15.60 -2.48 -14.18
CA PRO A 25 14.95 -3.71 -13.72
C PRO A 25 15.59 -4.37 -12.50
N ASP A 26 16.76 -3.93 -12.10
CA ASP A 26 17.59 -4.52 -11.02
C ASP A 26 17.68 -3.62 -9.78
N LEU A 27 16.74 -2.67 -9.62
CA LEU A 27 16.69 -1.82 -8.43
C LEU A 27 16.52 -2.63 -7.16
N THR A 28 17.24 -2.22 -6.13
CA THR A 28 16.99 -2.68 -4.75
C THR A 28 15.62 -2.20 -4.27
N PRO A 29 15.02 -2.86 -3.26
CA PRO A 29 13.77 -2.38 -2.68
C PRO A 29 13.84 -0.93 -2.19
N GLU A 30 14.97 -0.51 -1.62
CA GLU A 30 15.20 0.85 -1.15
C GLU A 30 15.22 1.86 -2.30
N GLU A 31 15.86 1.51 -3.42
CA GLU A 31 15.88 2.36 -4.62
C GLU A 31 14.51 2.43 -5.27
N MET A 32 13.75 1.33 -5.28
CA MET A 32 12.37 1.30 -5.77
C MET A 32 11.45 2.19 -4.90
N LEU A 33 11.61 2.15 -3.57
CA LEU A 33 10.88 3.01 -2.64
C LEU A 33 11.12 4.50 -2.95
N LYS A 34 12.39 4.89 -3.18
CA LYS A 34 12.78 6.26 -3.56
C LYS A 34 12.19 6.65 -4.90
N ALA A 35 12.36 5.80 -5.92
CA ALA A 35 11.86 6.05 -7.25
C ALA A 35 10.33 6.21 -7.28
N ALA A 36 9.61 5.45 -6.46
CA ALA A 36 8.18 5.58 -6.30
C ALA A 36 7.74 6.76 -5.40
N GLN A 37 8.70 7.57 -4.87
CA GLN A 37 8.47 8.70 -3.99
C GLN A 37 7.71 8.31 -2.70
N LEU A 38 8.11 7.20 -2.08
CA LEU A 38 7.47 6.64 -0.89
C LEU A 38 8.32 6.81 0.38
N GLU A 39 9.33 7.68 0.38
CA GLU A 39 10.25 7.90 1.52
C GLU A 39 9.59 8.65 2.71
N TRP A 40 8.37 9.14 2.53
CA TRP A 40 7.64 9.80 3.61
C TRP A 40 7.22 8.84 4.72
N THR A 41 7.11 9.37 5.92
CA THR A 41 6.71 8.64 7.12
C THR A 41 5.26 8.94 7.51
N VAL A 42 4.71 8.08 8.36
CA VAL A 42 3.34 8.19 8.86
C VAL A 42 3.37 8.35 10.37
N THR A 43 2.76 9.42 10.87
CA THR A 43 2.72 9.71 12.30
C THR A 43 1.28 9.72 12.82
N LYS A 44 1.10 9.19 14.01
CA LYS A 44 -0.15 9.30 14.77
C LYS A 44 -0.12 10.61 15.56
N ARG A 45 -1.08 11.50 15.31
CA ARG A 45 -1.19 12.81 15.97
C ARG A 45 -2.53 12.92 16.69
N PRO A 46 -2.59 13.54 17.89
CA PRO A 46 -3.86 13.75 18.60
C PRO A 46 -4.87 14.50 17.74
N ALA A 47 -6.14 14.12 17.83
CA ALA A 47 -7.23 14.85 17.20
C ALA A 47 -7.71 15.98 18.12
N TYR A 48 -8.05 17.12 17.52
CA TYR A 48 -8.60 18.27 18.22
C TYR A 48 -9.90 18.72 17.56
N THR A 49 -10.79 19.27 18.35
CA THR A 49 -12.03 19.91 17.91
C THR A 49 -12.13 21.32 18.45
N LEU A 50 -12.93 22.14 17.83
CA LEU A 50 -13.27 23.45 18.35
C LEU A 50 -14.42 23.30 19.36
N THR A 51 -14.39 24.09 20.46
CA THR A 51 -15.52 24.20 21.37
C THR A 51 -16.64 24.99 20.69
N ASP A 52 -17.89 24.59 20.94
CA ASP A 52 -19.04 25.28 20.37
C ASP A 52 -19.26 26.61 21.10
N PRO A 53 -19.31 27.78 20.38
CA PRO A 53 -19.58 29.08 20.98
C PRO A 53 -20.93 29.18 21.71
N GLN A 54 -21.88 28.28 21.40
CA GLN A 54 -23.16 28.22 22.12
C GLN A 54 -23.04 27.74 23.58
N TRP A 55 -21.96 27.01 23.88
CA TRP A 55 -21.74 26.42 25.20
C TRP A 55 -20.55 27.02 25.93
N HIS A 56 -19.73 27.83 25.27
CA HIS A 56 -18.55 28.47 25.82
C HIS A 56 -18.48 29.92 25.33
N GLU A 57 -18.12 30.86 26.20
CA GLU A 57 -18.00 32.29 25.87
C GLU A 57 -16.88 32.54 24.83
N ASP A 58 -15.84 31.68 24.81
CA ASP A 58 -14.73 31.75 23.87
C ASP A 58 -14.63 30.47 23.02
N VAL A 59 -14.26 30.62 21.75
CA VAL A 59 -13.92 29.50 20.87
C VAL A 59 -12.55 28.97 21.30
N GLY A 60 -12.54 27.82 21.96
CA GLY A 60 -11.33 27.13 22.35
C GLY A 60 -11.02 25.90 21.50
N VAL A 61 -9.87 25.31 21.71
CA VAL A 61 -9.45 24.04 21.11
C VAL A 61 -9.46 22.98 22.21
N MET A 62 -10.18 21.89 21.96
CA MET A 62 -10.28 20.76 22.90
C MET A 62 -9.72 19.50 22.22
N GLN A 63 -8.86 18.76 22.94
CA GLN A 63 -8.39 17.46 22.49
C GLN A 63 -9.53 16.44 22.56
N ALA A 64 -9.68 15.66 21.51
CA ALA A 64 -10.62 14.53 21.48
C ALA A 64 -9.92 13.29 22.03
N ASP A 65 -10.18 12.98 23.31
CA ASP A 65 -9.54 11.85 23.99
C ASP A 65 -9.83 10.52 23.29
N GLY A 66 -8.80 9.68 23.17
CA GLY A 66 -8.89 8.39 22.48
C GLY A 66 -8.93 8.50 20.93
N HIS A 67 -8.86 9.71 20.38
CA HIS A 67 -8.94 9.95 18.94
C HIS A 67 -7.67 10.56 18.40
N HIS A 68 -7.19 10.01 17.27
CA HIS A 68 -5.98 10.43 16.61
C HIS A 68 -6.17 10.48 15.09
N PHE A 69 -5.35 11.29 14.44
CA PHE A 69 -5.21 11.29 12.99
C PHE A 69 -3.92 10.58 12.58
N ILE A 70 -4.01 9.78 11.53
CA ILE A 70 -2.86 9.24 10.82
C ILE A 70 -2.48 10.30 9.79
N THR A 71 -1.30 10.88 9.93
CA THR A 71 -0.82 11.96 9.05
C THR A 71 0.44 11.56 8.31
N ARG A 72 0.54 11.97 7.07
CA ARG A 72 1.76 11.90 6.27
C ARG A 72 2.64 13.10 6.59
N ASP A 73 3.91 12.88 6.97
CA ASP A 73 4.77 13.95 7.46
C ASP A 73 5.27 14.89 6.36
N SER A 74 5.37 14.43 5.12
CA SER A 74 5.89 15.23 4.00
C SER A 74 5.04 16.46 3.66
N ASP A 75 3.71 16.40 3.86
CA ASP A 75 2.77 17.47 3.52
C ASP A 75 1.70 17.71 4.59
N ASN A 76 1.82 17.07 5.76
CA ASN A 76 0.86 17.08 6.86
C ASN A 76 -0.57 16.63 6.46
N ARG A 77 -0.70 15.85 5.39
CA ARG A 77 -1.98 15.33 4.95
C ARG A 77 -2.54 14.32 5.94
N ILE A 78 -3.80 14.48 6.31
CA ILE A 78 -4.54 13.49 7.09
C ILE A 78 -4.95 12.36 6.16
N LEU A 79 -4.45 11.15 6.45
CA LEU A 79 -4.76 9.94 5.69
C LEU A 79 -5.97 9.21 6.24
N SER A 80 -6.12 9.18 7.58
CA SER A 80 -7.21 8.51 8.27
C SER A 80 -7.32 8.97 9.72
N HIS A 81 -8.38 8.52 10.38
CA HIS A 81 -8.60 8.63 11.82
C HIS A 81 -8.37 7.25 12.46
N CYS A 82 -7.85 7.21 13.71
CA CYS A 82 -7.62 5.98 14.46
C CYS A 82 -7.79 6.18 15.96
N GLY A 83 -7.88 5.08 16.71
CA GLY A 83 -7.85 5.05 18.18
C GLY A 83 -6.43 4.97 18.76
N ASP A 84 -6.36 4.86 20.10
CA ASP A 84 -5.10 4.83 20.85
C ASP A 84 -4.20 3.65 20.50
N ASP A 85 -4.77 2.47 20.28
CA ASP A 85 -4.01 1.23 20.07
C ASP A 85 -3.42 1.09 18.68
N TYR A 86 -3.74 2.01 17.74
CA TYR A 86 -3.24 1.91 16.38
C TYR A 86 -1.75 2.30 16.31
N ILE A 87 -0.95 1.42 15.72
CA ILE A 87 0.47 1.65 15.46
C ILE A 87 0.67 1.72 13.92
N PRO A 88 1.09 2.88 13.38
CA PRO A 88 1.34 3.00 11.95
C PRO A 88 2.52 2.12 11.50
N ILE A 89 2.33 1.34 10.45
CA ILE A 89 3.42 0.64 9.75
C ILE A 89 4.05 1.62 8.77
N GLN A 90 5.38 1.72 8.77
CA GLN A 90 6.10 2.63 7.89
C GLN A 90 6.27 2.05 6.49
N ASN A 91 6.37 2.92 5.49
CA ASN A 91 6.60 2.51 4.10
C ASN A 91 7.90 1.72 3.97
N GLU A 92 8.95 2.18 4.63
CA GLU A 92 10.27 1.53 4.64
C GLU A 92 10.22 0.08 5.13
N ASP A 93 9.40 -0.22 6.14
CA ASP A 93 9.31 -1.57 6.71
C ASP A 93 8.75 -2.58 5.71
N ILE A 94 7.88 -2.13 4.79
CA ILE A 94 7.33 -2.96 3.73
C ILE A 94 8.41 -3.32 2.72
N PHE A 95 9.25 -2.35 2.35
CA PHE A 95 10.32 -2.59 1.38
C PHE A 95 11.48 -3.38 1.99
N LYS A 96 11.76 -3.25 3.29
CA LYS A 96 12.68 -4.13 4.02
C LYS A 96 12.25 -5.61 3.96
N PHE A 97 10.94 -5.88 3.91
CA PHE A 97 10.46 -7.25 3.74
C PHE A 97 10.93 -7.87 2.42
N PHE A 98 10.94 -7.12 1.30
CA PHE A 98 11.41 -7.63 0.02
C PHE A 98 12.92 -7.85 -0.02
N LYS A 99 13.69 -7.12 0.79
CA LYS A 99 15.16 -7.11 0.75
C LYS A 99 15.77 -8.51 0.83
N LYS A 100 15.32 -9.32 1.78
CA LYS A 100 15.83 -10.69 1.97
C LYS A 100 15.61 -11.58 0.74
N PHE A 101 14.50 -11.38 0.02
CA PHE A 101 14.16 -12.18 -1.16
C PHE A 101 14.88 -11.68 -2.42
N THR A 102 15.09 -10.39 -2.53
CA THR A 102 15.83 -9.79 -3.67
C THR A 102 17.33 -10.08 -3.54
N GLU A 103 17.92 -9.94 -2.37
CA GLU A 103 19.32 -10.28 -2.10
C GLU A 103 19.63 -11.78 -2.33
N ALA A 104 18.67 -12.66 -2.04
CA ALA A 104 18.78 -14.09 -2.33
C ALA A 104 18.54 -14.44 -3.82
N GLY A 105 18.25 -13.47 -4.67
CA GLY A 105 17.97 -13.69 -6.11
C GLY A 105 16.63 -14.37 -6.41
N HIS A 106 15.73 -14.48 -5.42
CA HIS A 106 14.43 -15.13 -5.59
C HIS A 106 13.37 -14.21 -6.23
N MET A 107 13.55 -12.91 -6.13
CA MET A 107 12.63 -11.90 -6.63
C MET A 107 13.36 -10.67 -7.14
N THR A 108 12.72 -9.92 -8.04
CA THR A 108 13.14 -8.58 -8.48
C THR A 108 11.97 -7.62 -8.32
N MET A 109 12.26 -6.38 -7.93
CA MET A 109 11.20 -5.35 -7.83
C MET A 109 10.61 -5.08 -9.22
N ASP A 110 9.29 -4.99 -9.32
CA ASP A 110 8.57 -4.76 -10.57
C ASP A 110 7.83 -3.43 -10.58
N THR A 111 6.95 -3.19 -9.60
CA THR A 111 6.24 -1.91 -9.46
C THR A 111 6.11 -1.52 -7.99
N ALA A 112 6.05 -0.22 -7.74
CA ALA A 112 5.69 0.33 -6.44
C ALA A 112 4.98 1.66 -6.62
N GLY A 113 4.18 2.07 -5.63
CA GLY A 113 3.52 3.36 -5.70
C GLY A 113 2.53 3.62 -4.59
N SER A 114 1.86 4.77 -4.67
CA SER A 114 0.79 5.18 -3.77
C SER A 114 -0.53 5.41 -4.49
N LEU A 115 -1.61 5.13 -3.78
CA LEU A 115 -2.98 5.30 -4.22
C LEU A 115 -3.72 6.23 -3.26
N ARG A 116 -4.73 6.93 -3.81
CA ARG A 116 -5.64 7.75 -3.00
C ARG A 116 -4.90 8.73 -2.11
N ASP A 117 -3.96 9.46 -2.71
CA ASP A 117 -3.18 10.50 -2.05
C ASP A 117 -2.40 9.99 -0.82
N GLY A 118 -1.78 8.82 -0.95
CA GLY A 118 -0.99 8.20 0.10
C GLY A 118 -1.76 7.35 1.09
N ALA A 119 -3.11 7.26 1.00
CA ALA A 119 -3.90 6.44 1.90
C ALA A 119 -3.66 4.93 1.75
N GLU A 120 -3.02 4.51 0.66
CA GLU A 120 -2.69 3.11 0.40
C GLU A 120 -1.43 3.04 -0.46
N ILE A 121 -0.45 2.24 -0.06
CA ILE A 121 0.76 2.00 -0.85
C ILE A 121 0.86 0.53 -1.23
N TRP A 122 1.58 0.25 -2.31
CA TRP A 122 1.90 -1.11 -2.72
C TRP A 122 3.35 -1.25 -3.14
N GLY A 123 3.87 -2.47 -2.96
CA GLY A 123 5.10 -2.95 -3.58
C GLY A 123 4.80 -4.29 -4.26
N LEU A 124 5.30 -4.47 -5.46
CA LEU A 124 5.19 -5.69 -6.25
C LEU A 124 6.57 -6.17 -6.63
N ALA A 125 6.88 -7.43 -6.32
CA ALA A 125 8.08 -8.08 -6.79
C ALA A 125 7.73 -9.25 -7.72
N LYS A 126 8.46 -9.39 -8.80
CA LYS A 126 8.36 -10.53 -9.72
C LYS A 126 9.19 -11.68 -9.16
N ILE A 127 8.62 -12.88 -9.13
CA ILE A 127 9.30 -14.10 -8.68
C ILE A 127 10.21 -14.60 -9.81
N ALA A 128 11.45 -14.96 -9.47
CA ALA A 128 12.44 -15.41 -10.44
C ALA A 128 12.08 -16.76 -11.10
N ALA A 129 11.32 -17.61 -10.39
CA ALA A 129 10.88 -18.89 -10.92
C ALA A 129 9.62 -18.73 -11.80
N ASP A 130 9.69 -19.24 -13.02
CA ASP A 130 8.51 -19.34 -13.87
C ASP A 130 7.64 -20.53 -13.45
N PHE A 131 6.33 -20.31 -13.38
CA PHE A 131 5.37 -21.34 -13.07
C PHE A 131 4.78 -21.91 -14.36
N LYS A 132 4.88 -23.24 -14.54
CA LYS A 132 4.23 -23.93 -15.65
C LYS A 132 2.88 -24.48 -15.23
N LEU A 133 1.83 -24.05 -15.91
CA LEU A 133 0.51 -24.64 -15.76
C LEU A 133 0.43 -26.01 -16.43
N ALA A 134 -0.59 -26.82 -16.05
CA ALA A 134 -0.79 -28.17 -16.59
C ALA A 134 -0.93 -28.26 -18.13
N GLY A 135 -1.14 -27.13 -18.82
CA GLY A 135 -1.18 -27.00 -20.28
C GLY A 135 0.13 -26.60 -20.95
N GLY A 136 1.22 -26.42 -20.18
CA GLY A 136 2.52 -25.97 -20.72
C GLY A 136 2.69 -24.45 -20.78
N ASP A 137 1.66 -23.68 -20.44
CA ASP A 137 1.72 -22.20 -20.41
C ASP A 137 2.59 -21.73 -19.25
N GLU A 138 3.52 -20.83 -19.55
CA GLU A 138 4.35 -20.17 -18.55
C GLU A 138 3.63 -18.97 -17.95
N VAL A 139 3.50 -18.96 -16.61
CA VAL A 139 2.84 -17.87 -15.87
C VAL A 139 3.87 -17.19 -14.98
N LYS A 140 4.01 -15.88 -15.16
CA LYS A 140 4.81 -15.03 -14.27
C LYS A 140 4.11 -14.91 -12.91
N GLY A 141 4.84 -15.19 -11.85
CA GLY A 141 4.36 -14.99 -10.48
C GLY A 141 4.82 -13.68 -9.90
N TYR A 142 4.01 -13.07 -9.08
CA TYR A 142 4.34 -11.85 -8.36
C TYR A 142 3.98 -11.98 -6.88
N LEU A 143 4.76 -11.34 -6.02
CA LEU A 143 4.43 -11.10 -4.62
C LEU A 143 4.00 -9.65 -4.48
N LEU A 144 2.73 -9.45 -4.11
CA LEU A 144 2.15 -8.15 -3.80
C LEU A 144 2.15 -7.94 -2.29
N ILE A 145 2.67 -6.79 -1.85
CA ILE A 145 2.38 -6.24 -0.53
C ILE A 145 1.57 -4.96 -0.73
N ASN A 146 0.43 -4.88 -0.06
CA ASN A 146 -0.42 -3.70 -0.05
C ASN A 146 -0.66 -3.26 1.38
N GLN A 147 -0.25 -2.04 1.69
CA GLN A 147 -0.38 -1.41 3.01
C GLN A 147 -1.34 -0.23 2.94
N PRO A 148 -2.51 -0.33 3.55
CA PRO A 148 -3.38 0.82 3.79
C PRO A 148 -2.94 1.59 5.04
N HIS A 149 -2.79 2.90 4.91
CA HIS A 149 -2.64 3.84 6.04
C HIS A 149 -4.02 4.29 6.55
N VAL A 150 -4.97 3.37 6.56
CA VAL A 150 -6.35 3.60 6.95
C VAL A 150 -6.69 2.63 8.08
N ALA A 151 -7.09 3.15 9.22
CA ALA A 151 -7.49 2.33 10.37
C ALA A 151 -8.62 1.35 9.99
N GLY A 152 -8.60 0.17 10.60
CA GLY A 152 -9.54 -0.90 10.30
C GLY A 152 -9.26 -1.68 9.00
N LYS A 153 -8.18 -1.36 8.27
CA LYS A 153 -7.72 -2.14 7.13
C LYS A 153 -6.36 -2.77 7.41
N ALA A 154 -6.27 -4.07 7.22
CA ALA A 154 -5.03 -4.82 7.40
C ALA A 154 -4.11 -4.72 6.18
N MET A 155 -2.80 -4.77 6.43
CA MET A 155 -1.80 -5.06 5.41
C MET A 155 -2.11 -6.39 4.75
N THR A 156 -1.87 -6.48 3.45
CA THR A 156 -2.13 -7.69 2.68
C THR A 156 -0.86 -8.11 1.95
N ILE A 157 -0.48 -9.38 2.10
CA ILE A 157 0.61 -10.00 1.35
C ILE A 157 0.00 -11.13 0.53
N LYS A 158 0.21 -11.13 -0.79
CA LYS A 158 -0.40 -12.12 -1.70
C LYS A 158 0.51 -12.49 -2.85
N PHE A 159 0.52 -13.77 -3.18
CA PHE A 159 0.98 -14.23 -4.49
C PHE A 159 -0.10 -14.01 -5.54
N THR A 160 0.28 -13.52 -6.72
CA THR A 160 -0.64 -13.24 -7.82
C THR A 160 0.05 -13.46 -9.17
N PRO A 161 -0.65 -14.03 -10.17
CA PRO A 161 -0.16 -14.06 -11.55
C PRO A 161 -0.43 -12.73 -12.28
N ILE A 162 -1.04 -11.75 -11.62
CA ILE A 162 -1.45 -10.49 -12.23
C ILE A 162 -0.48 -9.39 -11.80
N ARG A 163 0.10 -8.71 -12.77
CA ARG A 163 0.92 -7.52 -12.54
C ARG A 163 0.05 -6.36 -12.05
N VAL A 164 0.42 -5.80 -10.89
CA VAL A 164 -0.32 -4.68 -10.28
C VAL A 164 0.22 -3.35 -10.79
N VAL A 165 -0.64 -2.60 -11.44
CA VAL A 165 -0.30 -1.28 -12.00
C VAL A 165 -1.31 -0.18 -11.64
N CYS A 166 -2.43 -0.48 -10.97
CA CYS A 166 -3.43 0.51 -10.61
C CYS A 166 -4.34 0.03 -9.47
N ASN A 167 -5.15 0.95 -8.94
CA ASN A 167 -6.13 0.66 -7.88
C ASN A 167 -7.11 -0.49 -8.24
N ASN A 168 -7.54 -0.57 -9.49
CA ASN A 168 -8.46 -1.63 -9.92
C ASN A 168 -7.81 -3.02 -9.79
N THR A 169 -6.54 -3.16 -10.15
CA THR A 169 -5.79 -4.42 -10.02
C THR A 169 -5.60 -4.79 -8.55
N VAL A 170 -5.25 -3.83 -7.69
CA VAL A 170 -5.12 -4.04 -6.23
C VAL A 170 -6.47 -4.51 -5.65
N ARG A 171 -7.57 -3.86 -5.99
CA ARG A 171 -8.91 -4.21 -5.50
C ARG A 171 -9.36 -5.58 -5.98
N TYR A 172 -9.11 -5.92 -7.24
CA TYR A 172 -9.43 -7.23 -7.81
C TYR A 172 -8.73 -8.35 -7.03
N ILE A 173 -7.41 -8.23 -6.82
CA ILE A 173 -6.62 -9.22 -6.08
C ILE A 173 -7.13 -9.37 -4.63
N ARG A 174 -7.57 -8.28 -3.99
CA ARG A 174 -8.17 -8.32 -2.65
C ARG A 174 -9.52 -9.05 -2.63
N SER A 175 -10.37 -8.86 -3.64
CA SER A 175 -11.71 -9.42 -3.68
C SER A 175 -11.76 -10.94 -3.94
N VAL A 176 -10.81 -11.46 -4.72
CA VAL A 176 -10.76 -12.89 -5.07
C VAL A 176 -10.50 -13.77 -3.85
N CYS A 177 -9.76 -13.28 -2.85
CA CYS A 177 -9.42 -14.08 -1.67
C CYS A 177 -10.56 -14.17 -0.63
N CYS A 178 -11.51 -13.23 -0.62
CA CYS A 178 -12.61 -13.25 0.36
C CYS A 178 -13.74 -14.23 -0.02
N ARG A 179 -13.75 -14.77 -1.25
CA ARG A 179 -14.78 -15.72 -1.70
C ARG A 179 -14.50 -17.19 -1.33
N GLY A 180 -13.29 -17.49 -0.84
CA GLY A 180 -12.88 -18.86 -0.51
C GLY A 180 -13.23 -19.35 0.90
N SER A 181 -13.64 -18.49 1.84
CA SER A 181 -13.82 -18.87 3.25
C SER A 181 -15.28 -19.01 3.73
N SER A 182 -16.28 -18.88 2.85
CA SER A 182 -17.70 -18.94 3.25
C SER A 182 -18.47 -20.17 2.75
N ARG A 183 -17.78 -21.29 2.51
CA ARG A 183 -18.44 -22.57 2.23
C ARG A 183 -17.84 -23.70 3.05
N SER A 184 -18.10 -23.70 4.36
CA SER A 184 -18.11 -24.93 5.15
C SER A 184 -18.76 -24.64 6.50
N GLN A 185 -19.79 -25.43 6.76
CA GLN A 185 -20.54 -25.65 7.99
C GLN A 185 -21.94 -25.05 8.04
N ARG A 186 -22.84 -25.73 7.33
CA ARG A 186 -24.17 -26.08 7.86
C ARG A 186 -24.46 -27.50 7.36
N ALA A 187 -24.22 -28.44 8.21
CA ALA A 187 -24.91 -29.74 8.25
C ALA A 187 -25.40 -29.91 9.68
#